data_1226cf554ba65f1a17d1ace53638f27a
#
_entry.id   1226cf554ba65f1a17d1ace53638f27a
#
_cell.length_a   1.000
_cell.length_b   1.000
_cell.length_c   1.000
_cell.angle_alpha   90.00
_cell.angle_beta   90.00
_cell.angle_gamma   90.00
#
_symmetry.space_group_name_H-M   'P 1'
#
loop_
_entity.id
_entity.type
_entity.pdbx_description
1 polymer ?
#
loop_
_entity_poly.entity_id
_entity_poly.type
_entity_poly.pdbx_seq_one_letter_code
_entity_poly.pdbx_strand_id
1 'polypeptide(L)'
;MRHLLILILLLSTLSFIGCKDESEATYLIDRAESLLKSDPDSSLILLDSIAVPDNLSDKLLARWCMLSGKVADTLYTDLPYVQQLRRAQAYYESHGTGQEQARIGLYLGRSYVEDKDNELAMKAYLQALDIALRCQDYNQAGYICSYMGDLYHFDGDYLLGKDKYKKAEQYFRKVGNMR
;
A
#
# COMPACT_ATOMS: atom_id res chain seq x y z
N MET A 1 10.93 -18.73 -45.47
CA MET A 1 9.97 -19.53 -44.70
C MET A 1 10.59 -20.13 -43.43
N ARG A 2 11.77 -20.75 -43.49
CA ARG A 2 12.41 -21.38 -42.30
C ARG A 2 12.76 -20.39 -41.16
N HIS A 3 13.23 -19.19 -41.51
CA HIS A 3 13.53 -18.13 -40.50
C HIS A 3 12.27 -17.49 -39.88
N LEU A 4 11.18 -17.40 -40.68
CA LEU A 4 9.90 -16.90 -40.18
C LEU A 4 9.26 -17.87 -39.16
N LEU A 5 9.36 -19.18 -39.42
CA LEU A 5 8.90 -20.23 -38.48
C LEU A 5 9.70 -20.24 -37.18
N ILE A 6 11.02 -20.03 -37.23
CA ILE A 6 11.88 -19.93 -36.05
C ILE A 6 11.55 -18.66 -35.23
N LEU A 7 11.27 -17.54 -35.91
CA LEU A 7 10.86 -16.30 -35.25
C LEU A 7 9.52 -16.44 -34.54
N ILE A 8 8.54 -17.10 -35.13
CA ILE A 8 7.23 -17.39 -34.56
C ILE A 8 7.37 -18.34 -33.36
N LEU A 9 8.24 -19.35 -33.45
CA LEU A 9 8.49 -20.30 -32.37
C LEU A 9 9.17 -19.60 -31.16
N LEU A 10 10.12 -18.68 -31.42
CA LEU A 10 10.77 -17.87 -30.37
C LEU A 10 9.80 -16.88 -29.70
N LEU A 11 8.90 -16.24 -30.46
CA LEU A 11 7.88 -15.37 -29.89
C LEU A 11 6.86 -16.14 -29.03
N SER A 12 6.52 -17.38 -29.41
CA SER A 12 5.56 -18.19 -28.63
C SER A 12 6.14 -18.68 -27.29
N THR A 13 7.44 -18.92 -27.20
CA THR A 13 8.07 -19.34 -25.92
C THR A 13 8.19 -18.22 -24.89
N LEU A 14 8.35 -16.98 -25.33
CA LEU A 14 8.39 -15.80 -24.42
C LEU A 14 7.03 -15.53 -23.73
N SER A 15 5.93 -15.86 -24.38
CA SER A 15 4.58 -15.65 -23.82
C SER A 15 4.22 -16.63 -22.69
N PHE A 16 4.86 -17.80 -22.61
CA PHE A 16 4.55 -18.81 -21.60
C PHE A 16 5.26 -18.58 -20.26
N ILE A 17 6.37 -17.85 -20.24
CA ILE A 17 7.13 -17.58 -19.01
C ILE A 17 6.37 -16.58 -18.13
N GLY A 18 5.85 -15.48 -18.70
CA GLY A 18 5.12 -14.45 -17.95
C GLY A 18 3.80 -14.95 -17.33
N CYS A 19 3.07 -15.86 -18.01
CA CYS A 19 1.82 -16.40 -17.47
C CYS A 19 2.00 -17.31 -16.24
N LYS A 20 3.14 -17.99 -16.12
CA LYS A 20 3.41 -18.89 -14.99
C LYS A 20 3.74 -18.10 -13.75
N ASP A 21 4.54 -17.05 -13.85
CA ASP A 21 4.93 -16.19 -12.74
C ASP A 21 3.73 -15.43 -12.16
N GLU A 22 2.81 -14.93 -12.99
CA GLU A 22 1.60 -14.27 -12.51
C GLU A 22 0.62 -15.22 -11.82
N SER A 23 0.52 -16.47 -12.28
CA SER A 23 -0.34 -17.48 -11.65
C SER A 23 0.17 -17.85 -10.26
N GLU A 24 1.48 -18.02 -10.11
CA GLU A 24 2.11 -18.30 -8.83
C GLU A 24 1.98 -17.10 -7.86
N ALA A 25 2.27 -15.89 -8.33
CA ALA A 25 2.10 -14.68 -7.53
C ALA A 25 0.64 -14.48 -7.10
N THR A 26 -0.33 -14.75 -7.97
CA THR A 26 -1.76 -14.69 -7.61
C THR A 26 -2.08 -15.65 -6.48
N TYR A 27 -1.62 -16.89 -6.56
CA TYR A 27 -1.82 -17.89 -5.50
C TYR A 27 -1.19 -17.44 -4.16
N LEU A 28 0.03 -16.93 -4.19
CA LEU A 28 0.72 -16.44 -3.00
C LEU A 28 -0.02 -15.26 -2.35
N ILE A 29 -0.46 -14.30 -3.16
CA ILE A 29 -1.23 -13.13 -2.70
C ILE A 29 -2.59 -13.56 -2.12
N ASP A 30 -3.32 -14.45 -2.78
CA ASP A 30 -4.61 -14.95 -2.28
C ASP A 30 -4.42 -15.70 -0.94
N ARG A 31 -3.37 -16.50 -0.85
CA ARG A 31 -3.04 -17.23 0.38
C ARG A 31 -2.62 -16.28 1.51
N ALA A 32 -1.77 -15.30 1.22
CA ALA A 32 -1.36 -14.28 2.18
C ALA A 32 -2.59 -13.51 2.72
N GLU A 33 -3.49 -13.10 1.83
CA GLU A 33 -4.73 -12.41 2.22
C GLU A 33 -5.59 -13.26 3.17
N SER A 34 -5.70 -14.56 2.90
CA SER A 34 -6.47 -15.48 3.76
C SER A 34 -5.89 -15.63 5.16
N LEU A 35 -4.57 -15.48 5.32
CA LEU A 35 -3.84 -15.62 6.59
C LEU A 35 -3.70 -14.31 7.36
N LEU A 36 -3.87 -13.17 6.73
CA LEU A 36 -3.58 -11.83 7.27
C LEU A 36 -4.10 -11.60 8.71
N LYS A 37 -5.28 -12.12 9.04
CA LYS A 37 -5.90 -11.92 10.36
C LYS A 37 -5.52 -12.99 11.39
N SER A 38 -5.31 -14.22 10.95
CA SER A 38 -5.09 -15.37 11.84
C SER A 38 -3.61 -15.66 12.07
N ASP A 39 -2.78 -15.37 11.09
CA ASP A 39 -1.34 -15.64 11.08
C ASP A 39 -0.62 -14.63 10.19
N PRO A 40 -0.42 -13.38 10.66
CA PRO A 40 0.21 -12.34 9.88
C PRO A 40 1.68 -12.64 9.55
N ASP A 41 2.40 -13.41 10.37
CA ASP A 41 3.78 -13.83 10.10
C ASP A 41 3.85 -14.72 8.86
N SER A 42 2.97 -15.73 8.76
CA SER A 42 2.87 -16.55 7.55
C SER A 42 2.40 -15.74 6.34
N SER A 43 1.55 -14.74 6.53
CA SER A 43 1.17 -13.81 5.45
C SER A 43 2.39 -13.05 4.92
N LEU A 44 3.24 -12.53 5.81
CA LEU A 44 4.49 -11.85 5.45
C LEU A 44 5.41 -12.76 4.63
N ILE A 45 5.67 -13.97 5.11
CA ILE A 45 6.54 -14.94 4.42
C ILE A 45 6.07 -15.20 2.98
N LEU A 46 4.76 -15.31 2.77
CA LEU A 46 4.19 -15.52 1.43
C LEU A 46 4.37 -14.31 0.53
N LEU A 47 4.20 -13.09 1.06
CA LEU A 47 4.42 -11.86 0.29
C LEU A 47 5.90 -11.66 -0.06
N ASP A 48 6.80 -11.97 0.86
CA ASP A 48 8.26 -11.87 0.67
C ASP A 48 8.80 -12.94 -0.30
N SER A 49 8.09 -14.07 -0.48
CA SER A 49 8.46 -15.08 -1.47
C SER A 49 8.27 -14.63 -2.93
N ILE A 50 7.57 -13.50 -3.16
CA ILE A 50 7.50 -12.85 -4.46
C ILE A 50 8.78 -12.02 -4.68
N ALA A 51 9.79 -12.67 -5.28
CA ALA A 51 11.16 -12.14 -5.37
C ALA A 51 11.29 -10.79 -6.08
N VAL A 52 10.45 -10.51 -7.10
CA VAL A 52 10.50 -9.27 -7.89
C VAL A 52 9.09 -8.73 -8.08
N PRO A 53 8.50 -8.06 -7.06
CA PRO A 53 7.15 -7.50 -7.15
C PRO A 53 6.96 -6.50 -8.31
N ASP A 54 8.03 -5.81 -8.71
CA ASP A 54 7.99 -4.85 -9.81
C ASP A 54 7.63 -5.45 -11.18
N ASN A 55 7.82 -6.76 -11.35
CA ASN A 55 7.44 -7.48 -12.57
C ASN A 55 5.95 -7.88 -12.61
N LEU A 56 5.23 -7.70 -11.52
CA LEU A 56 3.79 -7.95 -11.48
C LEU A 56 3.02 -6.96 -12.35
N SER A 57 1.88 -7.40 -12.88
CA SER A 57 0.89 -6.48 -13.45
C SER A 57 0.44 -5.46 -12.40
N ASP A 58 0.00 -4.29 -12.83
CA ASP A 58 -0.41 -3.21 -11.91
C ASP A 58 -1.49 -3.66 -10.92
N LYS A 59 -2.38 -4.54 -11.35
CA LYS A 59 -3.41 -5.13 -10.49
C LYS A 59 -2.81 -5.98 -9.36
N LEU A 60 -1.89 -6.88 -9.68
CA LEU A 60 -1.27 -7.76 -8.69
C LEU A 60 -0.31 -6.99 -7.79
N LEU A 61 0.46 -6.06 -8.35
CA LEU A 61 1.31 -5.17 -7.56
C LEU A 61 0.50 -4.33 -6.58
N ALA A 62 -0.63 -3.77 -7.00
CA ALA A 62 -1.50 -2.99 -6.13
C ALA A 62 -2.04 -3.84 -4.96
N ARG A 63 -2.47 -5.08 -5.22
CA ARG A 63 -2.90 -6.01 -4.17
C ARG A 63 -1.75 -6.36 -3.23
N TRP A 64 -0.57 -6.66 -3.79
CA TRP A 64 0.63 -6.96 -3.00
C TRP A 64 0.99 -5.78 -2.09
N CYS A 65 1.06 -4.54 -2.61
CA CYS A 65 1.32 -3.33 -1.82
C CYS A 65 0.28 -3.14 -0.70
N MET A 66 -0.99 -3.35 -0.99
CA MET A 66 -2.07 -3.22 -0.02
C MET A 66 -1.94 -4.23 1.12
N LEU A 67 -1.61 -5.48 0.81
CA LEU A 67 -1.44 -6.54 1.81
C LEU A 67 -0.16 -6.34 2.62
N SER A 68 0.96 -6.01 1.97
CA SER A 68 2.23 -5.71 2.65
C SER A 68 2.06 -4.54 3.63
N GLY A 69 1.35 -3.48 3.24
CA GLY A 69 1.03 -2.39 4.16
C GLY A 69 0.17 -2.82 5.35
N LYS A 70 -0.82 -3.71 5.15
CA LYS A 70 -1.64 -4.26 6.26
C LYS A 70 -0.83 -5.16 7.19
N VAL A 71 0.12 -5.93 6.65
CA VAL A 71 1.07 -6.73 7.44
C VAL A 71 1.98 -5.81 8.24
N ALA A 72 2.52 -4.76 7.60
CA ALA A 72 3.35 -3.76 8.26
C ALA A 72 2.63 -3.04 9.42
N ASP A 73 1.33 -2.79 9.30
CA ASP A 73 0.50 -2.25 10.39
C ASP A 73 0.41 -3.20 11.60
N THR A 74 0.56 -4.50 11.38
CA THR A 74 0.39 -5.54 12.42
C THR A 74 1.73 -5.95 13.03
N LEU A 75 2.75 -6.14 12.19
CA LEU A 75 4.07 -6.69 12.58
C LEU A 75 5.14 -5.61 12.73
N TYR A 76 4.83 -4.36 12.39
CA TYR A 76 5.78 -3.24 12.39
C TYR A 76 7.00 -3.50 11.48
N THR A 77 6.75 -4.10 10.32
CA THR A 77 7.76 -4.35 9.28
C THR A 77 7.82 -3.18 8.29
N ASP A 78 8.83 -3.23 7.39
CA ASP A 78 9.00 -2.22 6.34
C ASP A 78 7.84 -2.21 5.35
N LEU A 79 7.61 -1.05 4.75
CA LEU A 79 6.61 -0.86 3.70
C LEU A 79 7.19 -1.15 2.31
N PRO A 80 6.35 -1.43 1.31
CA PRO A 80 6.78 -1.40 -0.09
C PRO A 80 7.42 -0.06 -0.45
N TYR A 81 8.37 -0.09 -1.40
CA TYR A 81 9.06 1.11 -1.85
C TYR A 81 8.10 2.14 -2.49
N VAL A 82 8.48 3.41 -2.40
CA VAL A 82 7.71 4.53 -2.97
C VAL A 82 7.28 4.29 -4.42
N GLN A 83 8.17 3.75 -5.27
CA GLN A 83 7.82 3.47 -6.67
C GLN A 83 6.69 2.46 -6.82
N GLN A 84 6.71 1.39 -6.03
CA GLN A 84 5.68 0.35 -6.02
C GLN A 84 4.35 0.91 -5.53
N LEU A 85 4.38 1.68 -4.44
CA LEU A 85 3.19 2.31 -3.87
C LEU A 85 2.59 3.39 -4.80
N ARG A 86 3.40 4.12 -5.57
CA ARG A 86 2.90 5.05 -6.60
C ARG A 86 2.18 4.32 -7.74
N ARG A 87 2.70 3.18 -8.20
CA ARG A 87 2.00 2.35 -9.19
C ARG A 87 0.69 1.79 -8.61
N ALA A 88 0.72 1.32 -7.37
CA ALA A 88 -0.46 0.85 -6.67
C ALA A 88 -1.50 1.97 -6.50
N GLN A 89 -1.09 3.18 -6.15
CA GLN A 89 -1.97 4.35 -6.07
C GLN A 89 -2.64 4.63 -7.40
N ALA A 90 -1.89 4.71 -8.51
CA ALA A 90 -2.44 4.94 -9.84
C ALA A 90 -3.47 3.87 -10.26
N TYR A 91 -3.22 2.61 -9.89
CA TYR A 91 -4.19 1.53 -10.11
C TYR A 91 -5.48 1.76 -9.32
N TYR A 92 -5.39 2.05 -8.01
CA TYR A 92 -6.57 2.25 -7.17
C TYR A 92 -7.33 3.54 -7.48
N GLU A 93 -6.69 4.58 -7.99
CA GLU A 93 -7.35 5.79 -8.48
C GLU A 93 -8.37 5.48 -9.58
N SER A 94 -8.09 4.49 -10.42
CA SER A 94 -8.95 4.09 -11.54
C SER A 94 -9.89 2.91 -11.23
N HIS A 95 -9.54 2.04 -10.29
CA HIS A 95 -10.20 0.76 -10.09
C HIS A 95 -10.62 0.50 -8.63
N GLY A 96 -10.17 1.31 -7.69
CA GLY A 96 -10.39 1.11 -6.27
C GLY A 96 -11.54 1.91 -5.70
N THR A 97 -11.99 1.48 -4.52
CA THR A 97 -12.89 2.25 -3.66
C THR A 97 -12.17 3.42 -3.02
N GLY A 98 -12.90 4.45 -2.57
CA GLY A 98 -12.31 5.55 -1.81
C GLY A 98 -11.53 5.10 -0.55
N GLN A 99 -11.98 4.03 0.10
CA GLN A 99 -11.28 3.46 1.26
C GLN A 99 -9.92 2.86 0.87
N GLU A 100 -9.84 2.14 -0.24
CA GLU A 100 -8.59 1.60 -0.76
C GLU A 100 -7.64 2.71 -1.21
N GLN A 101 -8.16 3.74 -1.89
CA GLN A 101 -7.38 4.92 -2.30
C GLN A 101 -6.79 5.65 -1.08
N ALA A 102 -7.58 5.90 -0.04
CA ALA A 102 -7.11 6.53 1.18
C ALA A 102 -6.04 5.69 1.89
N ARG A 103 -6.22 4.37 1.93
CA ARG A 103 -5.28 3.46 2.59
C ARG A 103 -3.95 3.38 1.87
N ILE A 104 -3.96 3.20 0.54
CA ILE A 104 -2.70 3.16 -0.22
C ILE A 104 -1.97 4.51 -0.17
N GLY A 105 -2.71 5.62 -0.15
CA GLY A 105 -2.16 6.95 0.05
C GLY A 105 -1.50 7.14 1.43
N LEU A 106 -2.05 6.53 2.49
CA LEU A 106 -1.42 6.48 3.80
C LEU A 106 -0.09 5.71 3.75
N TYR A 107 -0.07 4.53 3.14
CA TYR A 107 1.16 3.74 3.02
C TYR A 107 2.22 4.46 2.20
N LEU A 108 1.83 5.13 1.12
CA LEU A 108 2.74 5.95 0.32
C LEU A 108 3.34 7.10 1.16
N GLY A 109 2.54 7.78 1.97
CA GLY A 109 3.03 8.81 2.88
C GLY A 109 4.04 8.27 3.88
N ARG A 110 3.78 7.10 4.48
CA ARG A 110 4.71 6.45 5.41
C ARG A 110 6.02 6.03 4.72
N SER A 111 5.96 5.46 3.52
CA SER A 111 7.16 5.10 2.75
C SER A 111 7.99 6.34 2.37
N TYR A 112 7.36 7.49 2.09
CA TYR A 112 8.10 8.75 1.93
C TYR A 112 8.80 9.19 3.22
N VAL A 113 8.22 8.95 4.41
CA VAL A 113 8.90 9.22 5.69
C VAL A 113 10.13 8.33 5.86
N GLU A 114 10.05 7.05 5.49
CA GLU A 114 11.19 6.12 5.49
C GLU A 114 12.31 6.60 4.56
N ASP A 115 11.95 7.16 3.39
CA ASP A 115 12.88 7.80 2.44
C ASP A 115 13.35 9.21 2.88
N LYS A 116 12.88 9.71 4.04
CA LYS A 116 13.17 11.05 4.59
C LYS A 116 12.67 12.20 3.71
N ASP A 117 11.66 11.97 2.91
CA ASP A 117 10.97 13.00 2.11
C ASP A 117 9.69 13.45 2.81
N ASN A 118 9.86 14.26 3.87
CA ASN A 118 8.77 14.72 4.72
C ASN A 118 7.76 15.60 3.95
N GLU A 119 8.21 16.31 2.91
CA GLU A 119 7.32 17.15 2.08
C GLU A 119 6.36 16.29 1.26
N LEU A 120 6.87 15.29 0.55
CA LEU A 120 6.04 14.36 -0.21
C LEU A 120 5.17 13.48 0.71
N ALA A 121 5.69 13.10 1.88
CA ALA A 121 4.91 12.40 2.90
C ALA A 121 3.68 13.21 3.33
N MET A 122 3.87 14.49 3.70
CA MET A 122 2.76 15.37 4.10
C MET A 122 1.75 15.55 2.96
N LYS A 123 2.21 15.73 1.72
CA LYS A 123 1.33 15.83 0.55
C LYS A 123 0.48 14.57 0.36
N ALA A 124 1.09 13.39 0.46
CA ALA A 124 0.39 12.11 0.35
C ALA A 124 -0.65 11.95 1.47
N TYR A 125 -0.30 12.29 2.71
CA TYR A 125 -1.23 12.27 3.84
C TYR A 125 -2.42 13.22 3.65
N LEU A 126 -2.19 14.44 3.18
CA LEU A 126 -3.27 15.39 2.92
C LEU A 126 -4.24 14.89 1.86
N GLN A 127 -3.75 14.31 0.77
CA GLN A 127 -4.58 13.72 -0.28
C GLN A 127 -5.37 12.52 0.25
N ALA A 128 -4.71 11.62 0.99
CA ALA A 128 -5.36 10.46 1.60
C ALA A 128 -6.44 10.86 2.61
N LEU A 129 -6.19 11.91 3.41
CA LEU A 129 -7.16 12.43 4.38
C LEU A 129 -8.41 12.99 3.69
N ASP A 130 -8.25 13.77 2.61
CA ASP A 130 -9.36 14.29 1.83
C ASP A 130 -10.24 13.16 1.28
N ILE A 131 -9.62 12.11 0.73
CA ILE A 131 -10.34 10.93 0.23
C ILE A 131 -11.07 10.20 1.37
N ALA A 132 -10.38 9.95 2.50
CA ALA A 132 -10.97 9.28 3.66
C ALA A 132 -12.21 10.04 4.19
N LEU A 133 -12.13 11.37 4.24
CA LEU A 133 -13.24 12.20 4.70
C LEU A 133 -14.42 12.19 3.72
N ARG A 134 -14.17 12.22 2.41
CA ARG A 134 -15.21 12.14 1.38
C ARG A 134 -15.97 10.81 1.42
N CYS A 135 -15.28 9.69 1.70
CA CYS A 135 -15.92 8.38 1.83
C CYS A 135 -16.34 8.06 3.28
N GLN A 136 -16.24 9.02 4.20
CA GLN A 136 -16.63 8.90 5.61
C GLN A 136 -15.88 7.79 6.38
N ASP A 137 -14.68 7.43 5.93
CA ASP A 137 -13.80 6.51 6.65
C ASP A 137 -13.06 7.26 7.76
N TYR A 138 -13.79 7.53 8.85
CA TYR A 138 -13.23 8.25 10.01
C TYR A 138 -12.13 7.45 10.73
N ASN A 139 -12.15 6.12 10.63
CA ASN A 139 -11.06 5.31 11.19
C ASN A 139 -9.75 5.59 10.45
N GLN A 140 -9.79 5.54 9.11
CA GLN A 140 -8.62 5.85 8.28
C GLN A 140 -8.18 7.31 8.45
N ALA A 141 -9.13 8.26 8.50
CA ALA A 141 -8.84 9.67 8.76
C ALA A 141 -8.11 9.88 10.10
N GLY A 142 -8.49 9.12 11.13
CA GLY A 142 -7.82 9.13 12.43
C GLY A 142 -6.35 8.69 12.34
N TYR A 143 -6.09 7.56 11.68
CA TYR A 143 -4.70 7.08 11.48
C TYR A 143 -3.88 8.09 10.68
N ILE A 144 -4.40 8.61 9.58
CA ILE A 144 -3.69 9.61 8.76
C ILE A 144 -3.33 10.84 9.60
N CYS A 145 -4.28 11.36 10.40
CA CYS A 145 -3.99 12.49 11.29
C CYS A 145 -2.94 12.15 12.34
N SER A 146 -2.90 10.91 12.87
CA SER A 146 -1.85 10.49 13.79
C SER A 146 -0.47 10.54 13.14
N TYR A 147 -0.31 9.97 11.94
CA TYR A 147 0.97 10.02 11.21
C TYR A 147 1.37 11.45 10.80
N MET A 148 0.42 12.32 10.45
CA MET A 148 0.72 13.74 10.27
C MET A 148 1.21 14.40 11.58
N GLY A 149 0.66 13.98 12.71
CA GLY A 149 1.09 14.43 14.03
C GLY A 149 2.52 14.01 14.35
N ASP A 150 2.85 12.73 14.05
CA ASP A 150 4.21 12.20 14.22
C ASP A 150 5.20 12.98 13.37
N LEU A 151 4.86 13.28 12.11
CA LEU A 151 5.72 14.02 11.20
C LEU A 151 6.03 15.44 11.73
N TYR A 152 5.00 16.19 12.17
CA TYR A 152 5.21 17.49 12.80
C TYR A 152 6.03 17.40 14.10
N HIS A 153 5.82 16.33 14.88
CA HIS A 153 6.59 16.12 16.11
C HIS A 153 8.07 15.92 15.83
N PHE A 154 8.42 15.11 14.81
CA PHE A 154 9.80 14.90 14.38
C PHE A 154 10.45 16.17 13.82
N ASP A 155 9.68 17.02 13.14
CA ASP A 155 10.14 18.32 12.64
C ASP A 155 10.24 19.39 13.76
N GLY A 156 9.87 19.06 15.00
CA GLY A 156 9.90 19.96 16.17
C GLY A 156 8.70 20.89 16.30
N ASP A 157 7.70 20.79 15.44
CA ASP A 157 6.47 21.59 15.50
C ASP A 157 5.41 20.92 16.38
N TYR A 158 5.65 20.94 17.66
CA TYR A 158 4.81 20.27 18.66
C TYR A 158 3.37 20.82 18.73
N LEU A 159 3.15 22.08 18.37
CA LEU A 159 1.81 22.67 18.39
C LEU A 159 0.95 22.14 17.25
N LEU A 160 1.49 22.07 16.04
CA LEU A 160 0.80 21.46 14.90
C LEU A 160 0.63 19.96 15.10
N GLY A 161 1.64 19.25 15.63
CA GLY A 161 1.53 17.85 15.97
C GLY A 161 0.38 17.57 16.94
N LYS A 162 0.29 18.36 18.02
CA LYS A 162 -0.82 18.26 18.99
C LYS A 162 -2.20 18.50 18.38
N ASP A 163 -2.32 19.46 17.44
CA ASP A 163 -3.58 19.68 16.71
C ASP A 163 -3.98 18.45 15.89
N LYS A 164 -3.02 17.83 15.19
CA LYS A 164 -3.28 16.61 14.42
C LYS A 164 -3.70 15.43 15.29
N TYR A 165 -3.06 15.21 16.44
CA TYR A 165 -3.48 14.17 17.39
C TYR A 165 -4.88 14.41 17.96
N LYS A 166 -5.24 15.67 18.24
CA LYS A 166 -6.62 15.99 18.65
C LYS A 166 -7.63 15.67 17.55
N LYS A 167 -7.30 15.94 16.29
CA LYS A 167 -8.16 15.56 15.15
C LYS A 167 -8.28 14.05 15.01
N ALA A 168 -7.18 13.32 15.17
CA ALA A 168 -7.20 11.86 15.18
C ALA A 168 -8.14 11.31 16.25
N GLU A 169 -8.04 11.81 17.49
CA GLU A 169 -8.94 11.44 18.58
C GLU A 169 -10.42 11.72 18.24
N GLN A 170 -10.71 12.87 17.66
CA GLN A 170 -12.09 13.22 17.26
C GLN A 170 -12.63 12.25 16.19
N TYR A 171 -11.80 11.82 15.23
CA TYR A 171 -12.21 10.87 14.22
C TYR A 171 -12.40 9.46 14.82
N PHE A 172 -11.50 9.00 15.69
CA PHE A 172 -11.66 7.71 16.36
C PHE A 172 -12.91 7.66 17.26
N ARG A 173 -13.23 8.76 17.93
CA ARG A 173 -14.49 8.88 18.72
C ARG A 173 -15.73 8.76 17.84
N LYS A 174 -15.71 9.28 16.60
CA LYS A 174 -16.84 9.15 15.66
C LYS A 174 -17.15 7.70 15.29
N VAL A 175 -16.17 6.80 15.31
CA VAL A 175 -16.37 5.36 15.05
C VAL A 175 -16.49 4.53 16.33
N GLY A 176 -16.53 5.17 17.51
CA GLY A 176 -16.55 4.47 18.80
C GLY A 176 -15.22 3.75 19.11
N ASN A 177 -14.16 4.10 18.42
CA ASN A 177 -12.84 3.48 18.56
C ASN A 177 -12.01 4.34 19.50
N MET A 178 -12.13 4.12 20.81
CA MET A 178 -11.27 4.74 21.82
C MET A 178 -10.02 3.87 21.96
N ARG A 179 -8.92 4.26 21.32
CA ARG A 179 -7.56 3.75 21.56
C ARG A 179 -6.75 4.80 22.27
#